data_27242f6beae1ddc1b2f3a3867c59015a
#
_entry.id   27242f6beae1ddc1b2f3a3867c59015a
#
_cell.length_a   1.000
_cell.length_b   1.000
_cell.length_c   1.000
_cell.angle_alpha   90.00
_cell.angle_beta   90.00
_cell.angle_gamma   90.00
#
_symmetry.space_group_name_H-M   'P 1'
#
loop_
_entity.id
_entity.type
_entity.pdbx_description
1 polymer ?
#
loop_
_entity_poly.entity_id
_entity_poly.type
_entity_poly.pdbx_seq_one_letter_code
_entity_poly.pdbx_strand_id
1 'polypeptide(L)'
;DDLELVWSFEGDFSSSSGKAAFAEYKNTGLKDVAVFGGNDYSCFGFMKAAIESGYKIPDDFIIAGYDNLSFCETFTPELTSIATDFHELGKKSIRIIENMVAENSDSFGTISMIPVKIKIRTSSQRRR
;
A
#
# COMPACT_ATOMS: atom_id res chain seq x y z
N ASP A 1 11.84 -19.13 -0.52
CA ASP A 1 10.41 -19.30 -0.85
C ASP A 1 10.14 -18.38 -2.03
N ASP A 2 9.82 -18.99 -3.16
CA ASP A 2 9.59 -18.26 -4.40
C ASP A 2 8.14 -17.75 -4.41
N LEU A 3 7.97 -16.43 -4.33
CA LEU A 3 6.69 -15.77 -4.54
C LEU A 3 6.46 -15.63 -6.05
N GLU A 4 5.28 -16.03 -6.52
CA GLU A 4 4.87 -15.89 -7.91
C GLU A 4 3.91 -14.70 -8.07
N LEU A 5 4.19 -13.83 -9.03
CA LEU A 5 3.25 -12.78 -9.42
C LEU A 5 2.21 -13.38 -10.39
N VAL A 6 1.02 -13.68 -9.86
CA VAL A 6 -0.06 -14.33 -10.63
C VAL A 6 -1.05 -13.36 -11.28
N TRP A 7 -1.05 -12.10 -10.86
CA TRP A 7 -1.92 -11.05 -11.40
C TRP A 7 -1.37 -9.66 -11.06
N SER A 8 -1.57 -8.70 -11.93
CA SER A 8 -1.26 -7.29 -11.70
C SER A 8 -2.29 -6.38 -12.38
N PHE A 9 -2.51 -5.19 -11.82
CA PHE A 9 -3.37 -4.15 -12.35
C PHE A 9 -2.66 -2.81 -12.29
N GLU A 10 -2.63 -2.09 -13.39
CA GLU A 10 -2.08 -0.74 -13.44
C GLU A 10 -3.17 0.28 -13.11
N GLY A 11 -3.01 0.98 -11.99
CA GLY A 11 -3.96 1.97 -11.48
C GLY A 11 -3.33 3.35 -11.32
N ASP A 12 -4.15 4.29 -10.89
CA ASP A 12 -3.79 5.70 -10.65
C ASP A 12 -3.69 6.07 -9.16
N PHE A 13 -3.57 5.09 -8.28
CA PHE A 13 -3.54 5.21 -6.82
C PHE A 13 -4.84 5.72 -6.17
N SER A 14 -5.91 5.92 -6.93
CA SER A 14 -7.21 6.31 -6.39
C SER A 14 -8.01 5.12 -5.84
N SER A 15 -9.00 5.41 -4.99
CA SER A 15 -9.96 4.41 -4.52
C SER A 15 -10.83 3.87 -5.66
N SER A 16 -11.16 4.69 -6.67
CA SER A 16 -11.89 4.26 -7.86
C SER A 16 -11.09 3.26 -8.69
N SER A 17 -9.80 3.49 -8.84
CA SER A 17 -8.87 2.55 -9.48
C SER A 17 -8.80 1.22 -8.72
N GLY A 18 -8.74 1.26 -7.38
CA GLY A 18 -8.81 0.06 -6.55
C GLY A 18 -10.11 -0.74 -6.74
N LYS A 19 -11.24 -0.05 -6.88
CA LYS A 19 -12.53 -0.68 -7.21
C LYS A 19 -12.50 -1.35 -8.59
N ALA A 20 -11.90 -0.70 -9.59
CA ALA A 20 -11.74 -1.27 -10.94
C ALA A 20 -10.81 -2.50 -10.91
N ALA A 21 -9.72 -2.43 -10.15
CA ALA A 21 -8.81 -3.55 -9.94
C ALA A 21 -9.53 -4.77 -9.35
N PHE A 22 -10.42 -4.58 -8.36
CA PHE A 22 -11.21 -5.68 -7.82
C PHE A 22 -12.17 -6.28 -8.85
N ALA A 23 -12.80 -5.45 -9.67
CA ALA A 23 -13.71 -5.93 -10.71
C ALA A 23 -12.99 -6.84 -11.73
N GLU A 24 -11.74 -6.54 -12.07
CA GLU A 24 -10.90 -7.39 -12.90
C GLU A 24 -10.43 -8.64 -12.15
N TYR A 25 -9.90 -8.48 -10.93
CA TYR A 25 -9.46 -9.58 -10.06
C TYR A 25 -10.54 -10.66 -9.89
N LYS A 26 -11.78 -10.26 -9.65
CA LYS A 26 -12.92 -11.17 -9.49
C LYS A 26 -13.11 -12.11 -10.69
N ASN A 27 -12.78 -11.66 -11.89
CA ASN A 27 -12.93 -12.45 -13.11
C ASN A 27 -11.77 -13.45 -13.31
N THR A 28 -10.67 -13.32 -12.57
CA THR A 28 -9.54 -14.25 -12.67
C THR A 28 -9.82 -15.60 -12.01
N GLY A 29 -10.74 -15.66 -11.06
CA GLY A 29 -11.02 -16.86 -10.26
C GLY A 29 -9.91 -17.23 -9.27
N LEU A 30 -8.89 -16.40 -9.09
CA LEU A 30 -7.80 -16.63 -8.15
C LEU A 30 -8.31 -16.70 -6.70
N LYS A 31 -7.75 -17.64 -5.93
CA LYS A 31 -8.03 -17.85 -4.51
C LYS A 31 -6.73 -18.00 -3.74
N ASP A 32 -6.81 -17.82 -2.43
CA ASP A 32 -5.67 -18.00 -1.52
C ASP A 32 -4.43 -17.17 -1.87
N VAL A 33 -4.63 -15.98 -2.43
CA VAL A 33 -3.55 -15.07 -2.84
C VAL A 33 -3.33 -13.97 -1.80
N ALA A 34 -2.15 -13.35 -1.88
CA ALA A 34 -1.85 -12.09 -1.21
C ALA A 34 -1.96 -10.94 -2.23
N VAL A 35 -2.75 -9.92 -1.90
CA VAL A 35 -2.86 -8.69 -2.69
C VAL A 35 -1.98 -7.62 -2.04
N PHE A 36 -1.17 -6.95 -2.83
CA PHE A 36 -0.40 -5.79 -2.40
C PHE A 36 -0.79 -4.58 -3.22
N GLY A 37 -1.32 -3.55 -2.58
CA GLY A 37 -1.65 -2.29 -3.23
C GLY A 37 -0.52 -1.27 -3.11
N GLY A 38 -0.28 -0.51 -4.18
CA GLY A 38 0.75 0.53 -4.22
C GLY A 38 0.53 1.67 -3.23
N ASN A 39 -0.71 1.85 -2.72
CA ASN A 39 -1.05 2.74 -1.62
C ASN A 39 -2.32 2.29 -0.90
N ASP A 40 -2.63 2.92 0.24
CA ASP A 40 -3.79 2.57 1.07
C ASP A 40 -5.13 2.96 0.42
N TYR A 41 -5.18 4.04 -0.38
CA TYR A 41 -6.42 4.44 -1.06
C TYR A 41 -6.88 3.42 -2.09
N SER A 42 -5.98 2.86 -2.89
CA SER A 42 -6.32 1.80 -3.83
C SER A 42 -6.74 0.52 -3.10
N CYS A 43 -6.05 0.15 -2.02
CA CYS A 43 -6.47 -0.95 -1.16
C CYS A 43 -7.86 -0.75 -0.57
N PHE A 44 -8.18 0.46 -0.10
CA PHE A 44 -9.51 0.78 0.41
C PHE A 44 -10.59 0.57 -0.64
N GLY A 45 -10.39 1.06 -1.87
CA GLY A 45 -11.33 0.85 -2.97
C GLY A 45 -11.52 -0.62 -3.32
N PHE A 46 -10.41 -1.37 -3.38
CA PHE A 46 -10.41 -2.81 -3.63
C PHE A 46 -11.16 -3.58 -2.54
N MET A 47 -10.83 -3.36 -1.27
CA MET A 47 -11.46 -4.01 -0.12
C MET A 47 -12.96 -3.71 -0.04
N LYS A 48 -13.36 -2.45 -0.25
CA LYS A 48 -14.76 -2.05 -0.22
C LYS A 48 -15.56 -2.78 -1.29
N ALA A 49 -15.07 -2.82 -2.53
CA ALA A 49 -15.72 -3.52 -3.63
C ALA A 49 -15.78 -5.04 -3.40
N ALA A 50 -14.74 -5.62 -2.78
CA ALA A 50 -14.70 -7.03 -2.41
C ALA A 50 -15.78 -7.37 -1.37
N ILE A 51 -15.88 -6.59 -0.30
CA ILE A 51 -16.87 -6.79 0.77
C ILE A 51 -18.29 -6.62 0.23
N GLU A 52 -18.55 -5.60 -0.58
CA GLU A 52 -19.83 -5.38 -1.25
C GLU A 52 -20.22 -6.54 -2.20
N SER A 53 -19.22 -7.28 -2.69
CA SER A 53 -19.40 -8.48 -3.53
C SER A 53 -19.48 -9.79 -2.73
N GLY A 54 -19.47 -9.73 -1.40
CA GLY A 54 -19.59 -10.88 -0.50
C GLY A 54 -18.27 -11.59 -0.16
N TYR A 55 -17.13 -11.05 -0.56
CA TYR A 55 -15.82 -11.57 -0.18
C TYR A 55 -15.50 -11.28 1.29
N LYS A 56 -14.80 -12.20 1.92
CA LYS A 56 -14.34 -12.10 3.31
C LYS A 56 -12.84 -11.90 3.35
N ILE A 57 -12.41 -10.82 3.98
CA ILE A 57 -11.01 -10.52 4.19
C ILE A 57 -10.71 -10.71 5.69
N PRO A 58 -9.74 -11.54 6.05
CA PRO A 58 -8.65 -12.11 5.25
C PRO A 58 -8.91 -13.54 4.71
N ASP A 59 -10.13 -14.09 4.79
CA ASP A 59 -10.38 -15.50 4.51
C ASP A 59 -10.20 -15.86 3.03
N ASP A 60 -10.79 -15.08 2.10
CA ASP A 60 -10.72 -15.35 0.66
C ASP A 60 -9.38 -14.90 0.06
N PHE A 61 -8.83 -13.81 0.54
CA PHE A 61 -7.49 -13.31 0.22
C PHE A 61 -6.99 -12.41 1.36
N ILE A 62 -5.68 -12.25 1.48
CA ILE A 62 -5.08 -11.25 2.37
C ILE A 62 -4.70 -10.01 1.57
N ILE A 63 -4.69 -8.84 2.21
CA ILE A 63 -4.33 -7.59 1.55
C ILE A 63 -3.47 -6.70 2.44
N ALA A 64 -2.48 -6.05 1.82
CA ALA A 64 -1.64 -5.05 2.45
C ALA A 64 -1.47 -3.84 1.54
N GLY A 65 -1.31 -2.66 2.13
CA GLY A 65 -1.13 -1.38 1.46
C GLY A 65 0.18 -0.69 1.83
N TYR A 66 0.26 0.58 1.47
CA TYR A 66 1.40 1.45 1.70
C TYR A 66 0.92 2.85 2.09
N ASP A 67 1.62 3.55 2.97
CA ASP A 67 1.47 4.89 3.55
C ASP A 67 1.04 4.89 5.02
N ASN A 68 0.27 3.91 5.49
CA ASN A 68 -0.30 3.82 6.83
C ASN A 68 -1.16 5.05 7.17
N LEU A 69 -2.12 5.35 6.31
CA LEU A 69 -3.09 6.43 6.53
C LEU A 69 -4.03 6.12 7.71
N SER A 70 -4.58 7.17 8.32
CA SER A 70 -5.40 7.04 9.54
C SER A 70 -6.61 6.12 9.40
N PHE A 71 -7.22 6.03 8.21
CA PHE A 71 -8.36 5.15 8.00
C PHE A 71 -8.00 3.65 8.01
N CYS A 72 -6.72 3.28 7.91
CA CYS A 72 -6.29 1.88 8.01
C CYS A 72 -6.71 1.21 9.33
N GLU A 73 -6.86 1.99 10.39
CA GLU A 73 -7.26 1.54 11.73
C GLU A 73 -8.78 1.61 11.97
N THR A 74 -9.50 2.34 11.13
CA THR A 74 -10.94 2.56 11.30
C THR A 74 -11.81 1.76 10.33
N PHE A 75 -11.22 1.25 9.27
CA PHE A 75 -11.91 0.38 8.32
C PHE A 75 -12.00 -1.06 8.85
N THR A 76 -13.04 -1.78 8.48
CA THR A 76 -13.20 -3.19 8.88
C THR A 76 -13.22 -4.10 7.65
N PRO A 77 -12.26 -5.07 7.54
CA PRO A 77 -11.14 -5.32 8.44
C PRO A 77 -10.07 -4.23 8.38
N GLU A 78 -9.34 -4.00 9.49
CA GLU A 78 -8.25 -3.03 9.55
C GLU A 78 -7.15 -3.38 8.54
N LEU A 79 -6.66 -2.38 7.79
CA LEU A 79 -5.70 -2.60 6.71
C LEU A 79 -4.26 -2.68 7.25
N THR A 80 -3.61 -3.82 7.01
CA THR A 80 -2.15 -3.95 7.12
C THR A 80 -1.49 -3.00 6.13
N SER A 81 -0.54 -2.18 6.58
CA SER A 81 0.11 -1.20 5.71
C SER A 81 1.57 -0.96 6.08
N ILE A 82 2.36 -0.58 5.10
CA ILE A 82 3.73 -0.12 5.30
C ILE A 82 3.69 1.36 5.70
N ALA A 83 4.17 1.64 6.93
CA ALA A 83 4.18 2.99 7.48
C ALA A 83 5.43 3.76 7.03
N THR A 84 5.21 4.89 6.35
CA THR A 84 6.23 5.86 6.00
C THR A 84 6.26 6.97 7.04
N ASP A 85 7.45 7.31 7.55
CA ASP A 85 7.63 8.47 8.43
C ASP A 85 7.70 9.75 7.58
N PHE A 86 6.53 10.33 7.28
CA PHE A 86 6.41 11.55 6.48
C PHE A 86 7.07 12.77 7.14
N HIS A 87 7.14 12.80 8.49
CA HIS A 87 7.82 13.88 9.21
C HIS A 87 9.33 13.81 8.96
N GLU A 88 9.93 12.65 9.11
CA GLU A 88 11.36 12.45 8.86
C GLU A 88 11.68 12.62 7.36
N LEU A 89 10.78 12.20 6.46
CA LEU A 89 10.89 12.44 5.03
C LEU A 89 10.97 13.94 4.72
N GLY A 90 10.07 14.74 5.28
CA GLY A 90 10.04 16.19 5.12
C GLY A 90 11.31 16.85 5.64
N LYS A 91 11.75 16.50 6.86
CA LYS A 91 12.99 17.03 7.46
C LYS A 91 14.22 16.74 6.62
N LYS A 92 14.37 15.50 6.14
CA LYS A 92 15.50 15.12 5.29
C LYS A 92 15.48 15.84 3.95
N SER A 93 14.30 15.99 3.34
CA SER A 93 14.15 16.71 2.07
C SER A 93 14.59 18.17 2.20
N ILE A 94 14.13 18.88 3.24
CA ILE A 94 14.55 20.27 3.50
C ILE A 94 16.06 20.36 3.70
N ARG A 95 16.65 19.48 4.53
CA ARG A 95 18.09 19.47 4.78
C ARG A 95 18.92 19.25 3.52
N ILE A 96 18.46 18.37 2.61
CA ILE A 96 19.13 18.17 1.32
C ILE A 96 19.09 19.44 0.49
N ILE A 97 17.94 20.11 0.42
CA ILE A 97 17.78 21.37 -0.34
C ILE A 97 18.68 22.46 0.26
N GLU A 98 18.70 22.63 1.59
CA GLU A 98 19.55 23.61 2.27
C GLU A 98 21.03 23.38 1.94
N ASN A 99 21.51 22.14 1.99
CA ASN A 99 22.89 21.81 1.64
C ASN A 99 23.19 22.11 0.17
N MET A 100 22.30 21.75 -0.76
CA MET A 100 22.48 22.04 -2.19
C MET A 100 22.59 23.54 -2.46
N VAL A 101 21.80 24.37 -1.77
CA VAL A 101 21.84 25.82 -1.90
C VAL A 101 23.13 26.41 -1.29
N ALA A 102 23.53 25.91 -0.10
CA ALA A 102 24.71 26.42 0.61
C ALA A 102 26.04 26.09 -0.09
N GLU A 103 26.14 24.89 -0.68
CA GLU A 103 27.37 24.41 -1.29
C GLU A 103 27.56 24.89 -2.74
N ASN A 104 26.57 25.57 -3.32
CA ASN A 104 26.54 25.94 -4.74
C ASN A 104 26.96 24.77 -5.65
N SER A 105 26.62 23.54 -5.22
CA SER A 105 27.16 22.32 -5.79
C SER A 105 26.26 21.82 -6.92
N ASP A 106 26.87 21.62 -8.08
CA ASP A 106 26.30 20.85 -9.19
C ASP A 106 26.24 19.34 -8.87
N SER A 107 26.08 18.98 -7.59
CA SER A 107 26.05 17.57 -7.17
C SER A 107 24.76 16.92 -7.65
N PHE A 108 24.83 16.27 -8.81
CA PHE A 108 23.76 15.49 -9.38
C PHE A 108 23.53 14.21 -8.56
N GLY A 109 22.33 14.08 -7.99
CA GLY A 109 21.80 12.82 -7.53
C GLY A 109 22.18 12.39 -6.12
N THR A 110 21.62 13.02 -5.08
CA THR A 110 21.64 12.49 -3.71
C THR A 110 20.49 11.53 -3.50
N ILE A 111 20.79 10.26 -3.15
CA ILE A 111 19.81 9.29 -2.71
C ILE A 111 19.83 9.23 -1.18
N SER A 112 18.68 9.51 -0.56
CA SER A 112 18.50 9.35 0.88
C SER A 112 17.37 8.38 1.16
N MET A 113 17.67 7.31 1.90
CA MET A 113 16.68 6.31 2.29
C MET A 113 16.12 6.60 3.68
N ILE A 114 14.82 6.38 3.83
CA ILE A 114 14.11 6.43 5.11
C ILE A 114 13.58 5.02 5.37
N PRO A 115 13.88 4.42 6.53
CA PRO A 115 13.37 3.10 6.86
C PRO A 115 11.85 3.16 7.04
N VAL A 116 11.16 2.16 6.52
CA VAL A 116 9.73 1.97 6.70
C VAL A 116 9.46 0.87 7.72
N LYS A 117 8.23 0.84 8.26
CA LYS A 117 7.78 -0.19 9.22
C LYS A 117 6.47 -0.78 8.75
N ILE A 118 6.33 -2.09 8.80
CA ILE A 118 5.04 -2.71 8.57
C ILE A 118 4.15 -2.62 9.81
N LYS A 119 2.90 -2.20 9.64
CA LYS A 119 1.82 -2.24 10.62
C LYS A 119 0.88 -3.38 10.26
N ILE A 120 1.11 -4.53 10.90
CA ILE A 120 0.29 -5.73 10.67
C ILE A 120 -1.06 -5.56 11.36
N ARG A 121 -2.15 -5.76 10.60
CA ARG A 121 -3.53 -5.67 11.07
C ARG A 121 -4.36 -6.84 10.53
N THR A 122 -5.67 -6.80 10.76
CA THR A 122 -6.58 -7.92 10.51
C THR A 122 -6.68 -8.31 9.04
N SER A 123 -6.47 -7.40 8.09
CA SER A 123 -6.57 -7.69 6.64
C SER A 123 -5.53 -8.70 6.12
N SER A 124 -4.46 -8.96 6.87
CA SER A 124 -3.42 -9.93 6.50
C SER A 124 -3.26 -11.06 7.52
N GLN A 125 -4.09 -11.10 8.58
CA GLN A 125 -4.01 -12.11 9.64
C GLN A 125 -5.12 -13.16 9.48
N ARG A 126 -4.87 -14.24 8.73
CA ARG A 126 -5.77 -15.39 8.72
C ARG A 126 -5.77 -16.06 10.09
N ARG A 127 -6.95 -16.27 10.65
CA ARG A 127 -7.10 -17.18 11.81
C ARG A 127 -6.95 -18.61 11.29
N ARG A 128 -5.94 -19.29 11.75
CA ARG A 128 -5.76 -20.73 11.54
C ARG A 128 -6.75 -21.50 12.39
#